data_41469b6fa51d82857aa64ce4bcd5120b
#
_entry.id   41469b6fa51d82857aa64ce4bcd5120b
#
_cell.length_a   1.000
_cell.length_b   1.000
_cell.length_c   1.000
_cell.angle_alpha   90.00
_cell.angle_beta   90.00
_cell.angle_gamma   90.00
#
_symmetry.space_group_name_H-M   'P 1'
#
loop_
_entity.id
_entity.type
_entity.pdbx_description
1 polymer ?
#
loop_
_entity_poly.entity_id
_entity_poly.type
_entity_poly.pdbx_seq_one_letter_code
_entity_poly.pdbx_strand_id
1 'polypeptide(L)'
;ETSKLLIDVIPGDSMFALKYTSFGSRLDPNGAHAAIDEIANHGKQRGVKILIDAEDILYQDRCFELMRRYNTRHDAHVFTTYQMYRERAMKELKTDIERATFRLGANLVRGANVGRQYGLFDTKKEVDRAYNEAVDVTLSTRNVQTILATHNEESLVRAKRYERNSYQ
;
A
#
# COMPACT_ATOMS: atom_id res chain seq x y z
N GLU A 1 14.15 11.40 13.29
CA GLU A 1 14.59 12.76 12.94
C GLU A 1 14.79 12.93 11.42
N THR A 2 15.69 12.19 10.76
CA THR A 2 16.00 12.35 9.32
C THR A 2 14.77 12.28 8.42
N SER A 3 13.85 11.34 8.66
CA SER A 3 12.62 11.19 7.85
C SER A 3 11.71 12.42 7.96
N LYS A 4 11.61 13.04 9.14
CA LYS A 4 10.83 14.27 9.33
C LYS A 4 11.45 15.45 8.59
N LEU A 5 12.77 15.59 8.63
CA LEU A 5 13.50 16.62 7.88
C LEU A 5 13.31 16.48 6.37
N LEU A 6 13.27 15.23 5.86
CA LEU A 6 12.99 14.98 4.43
C LEU A 6 11.54 15.39 4.08
N ILE A 7 10.57 15.07 4.93
CA ILE A 7 9.17 15.48 4.74
C ILE A 7 9.03 17.00 4.74
N ASP A 8 9.82 17.71 5.52
CA ASP A 8 9.77 19.18 5.59
C ASP A 8 10.24 19.88 4.31
N VAL A 9 11.06 19.24 3.49
CA VAL A 9 11.64 19.83 2.28
C VAL A 9 10.97 19.37 0.98
N ILE A 10 10.15 18.31 1.01
CA ILE A 10 9.41 17.88 -0.18
C ILE A 10 8.09 18.65 -0.31
N PRO A 11 7.61 18.90 -1.55
CA PRO A 11 6.33 19.60 -1.76
C PRO A 11 5.15 18.87 -1.11
N GLY A 12 4.15 19.61 -0.65
CA GLY A 12 2.84 19.03 -0.32
C GLY A 12 2.28 18.27 -1.52
N ASP A 13 1.36 17.35 -1.28
CA ASP A 13 0.83 16.38 -2.26
C ASP A 13 1.81 15.33 -2.76
N SER A 14 3.06 15.35 -2.28
CA SER A 14 4.04 14.29 -2.52
C SER A 14 3.75 13.04 -1.67
N MET A 15 4.46 11.96 -1.98
CA MET A 15 4.42 10.72 -1.21
C MET A 15 5.81 10.36 -0.70
N PHE A 16 5.90 10.08 0.60
CA PHE A 16 7.12 9.60 1.25
C PHE A 16 7.01 8.09 1.49
N ALA A 17 7.87 7.32 0.84
CA ALA A 17 7.93 5.87 0.99
C ALA A 17 8.88 5.46 2.12
N LEU A 18 8.47 4.51 2.94
CA LEU A 18 9.26 3.97 4.05
C LEU A 18 9.06 2.46 4.21
N LYS A 19 9.95 1.82 4.98
CA LYS A 19 9.87 0.40 5.33
C LYS A 19 10.00 0.21 6.83
N TYR A 20 9.22 -0.71 7.41
CA TYR A 20 9.34 -1.08 8.82
C TYR A 20 10.75 -1.54 9.19
N THR A 21 11.39 -2.31 8.30
CA THR A 21 12.76 -2.80 8.52
C THR A 21 13.79 -1.69 8.62
N SER A 22 13.57 -0.54 7.96
CA SER A 22 14.45 0.64 8.07
C SER A 22 14.39 1.31 9.45
N PHE A 23 13.39 0.98 10.26
CA PHE A 23 13.22 1.48 11.64
C PHE A 23 13.57 0.43 12.70
N GLY A 24 14.30 -0.62 12.30
CA GLY A 24 14.76 -1.65 13.24
C GLY A 24 13.65 -2.59 13.73
N SER A 25 12.57 -2.75 12.97
CA SER A 25 11.39 -3.55 13.35
C SER A 25 11.68 -5.02 13.66
N ARG A 26 12.81 -5.55 13.20
CA ARG A 26 13.26 -6.92 13.55
C ARG A 26 13.74 -7.04 15.00
N LEU A 27 14.22 -5.95 15.58
CA LEU A 27 14.72 -5.88 16.95
C LEU A 27 13.67 -5.33 17.91
N ASP A 28 12.99 -4.27 17.50
CA ASP A 28 11.91 -3.63 18.25
C ASP A 28 10.73 -3.29 17.34
N PRO A 29 9.77 -4.22 17.15
CA PRO A 29 8.59 -3.98 16.32
C PRO A 29 7.68 -2.86 16.85
N ASN A 30 7.65 -2.63 18.16
CA ASN A 30 6.80 -1.60 18.78
C ASN A 30 7.41 -0.21 18.62
N GLY A 31 8.71 -0.06 18.87
CA GLY A 31 9.43 1.18 18.63
C GLY A 31 9.41 1.59 17.15
N ALA A 32 9.58 0.63 16.24
CA ALA A 32 9.44 0.89 14.81
C ALA A 32 8.03 1.39 14.44
N HIS A 33 6.98 0.77 15.00
CA HIS A 33 5.61 1.21 14.75
C HIS A 33 5.35 2.62 15.30
N ALA A 34 5.81 2.92 16.51
CA ALA A 34 5.70 4.26 17.09
C ALA A 34 6.42 5.33 16.26
N ALA A 35 7.62 5.01 15.75
CA ALA A 35 8.37 5.92 14.88
C ALA A 35 7.64 6.19 13.55
N ILE A 36 7.03 5.16 12.95
CA ILE A 36 6.26 5.30 11.71
C ILE A 36 4.96 6.07 11.98
N ASP A 37 4.31 5.86 13.12
CA ASP A 37 3.12 6.62 13.53
C ASP A 37 3.44 8.13 13.67
N GLU A 38 4.57 8.48 14.29
CA GLU A 38 5.04 9.87 14.36
C GLU A 38 5.31 10.47 12.97
N ILE A 39 5.92 9.70 12.05
CA ILE A 39 6.18 10.14 10.68
C ILE A 39 4.87 10.33 9.92
N ALA A 40 3.89 9.44 10.08
CA ALA A 40 2.59 9.57 9.45
C ALA A 40 1.84 10.81 9.94
N ASN A 41 1.90 11.09 11.25
CA ASN A 41 1.34 12.32 11.81
C ASN A 41 2.03 13.58 11.27
N HIS A 42 3.36 13.59 11.19
CA HIS A 42 4.12 14.71 10.65
C HIS A 42 3.81 14.93 9.18
N GLY A 43 3.80 13.85 8.37
CA GLY A 43 3.40 13.91 6.96
C GLY A 43 2.01 14.51 6.77
N LYS A 44 1.04 14.14 7.61
CA LYS A 44 -0.32 14.69 7.56
C LYS A 44 -0.36 16.20 7.78
N GLN A 45 0.43 16.71 8.71
CA GLN A 45 0.54 18.14 8.98
C GLN A 45 1.17 18.90 7.81
N ARG A 46 2.03 18.25 7.03
CA ARG A 46 2.74 18.81 5.87
C ARG A 46 2.05 18.55 4.53
N GLY A 47 0.93 17.83 4.51
CA GLY A 47 0.24 17.42 3.28
C GLY A 47 0.98 16.35 2.47
N VAL A 48 1.96 15.64 3.08
CA VAL A 48 2.76 14.59 2.44
C VAL A 48 2.20 13.23 2.81
N LYS A 49 1.78 12.47 1.80
CA LYS A 49 1.23 11.10 1.98
C LYS A 49 2.34 10.11 2.36
N ILE A 50 1.99 9.07 3.08
CA ILE A 50 2.92 8.04 3.53
C ILE A 50 2.62 6.72 2.82
N LEU A 51 3.63 6.15 2.17
CA LEU A 51 3.58 4.81 1.59
C LEU A 51 4.45 3.86 2.43
N ILE A 52 3.81 2.85 3.02
CA ILE A 52 4.51 1.73 3.65
C ILE A 52 4.78 0.70 2.56
N ASP A 53 6.04 0.62 2.14
CA ASP A 53 6.48 -0.26 1.05
C ASP A 53 6.43 -1.74 1.47
N ALA A 54 6.62 -2.63 0.49
CA ALA A 54 6.53 -4.08 0.68
C ALA A 54 7.44 -4.59 1.80
N GLU A 55 6.84 -5.24 2.76
CA GLU A 55 7.49 -5.78 3.97
C GLU A 55 6.97 -7.18 4.32
N ASP A 56 7.38 -7.70 5.47
CA ASP A 56 6.85 -8.93 6.02
C ASP A 56 5.36 -8.79 6.36
N ILE A 57 4.60 -9.86 6.13
CA ILE A 57 3.16 -9.93 6.42
C ILE A 57 2.83 -9.64 7.89
N LEU A 58 3.77 -9.88 8.79
CA LEU A 58 3.61 -9.59 10.22
C LEU A 58 3.25 -8.13 10.52
N TYR A 59 3.52 -7.22 9.58
CA TYR A 59 3.22 -5.81 9.74
C TYR A 59 1.89 -5.38 9.09
N GLN A 60 1.17 -6.28 8.40
CA GLN A 60 -0.05 -5.92 7.68
C GLN A 60 -1.14 -5.32 8.60
N ASP A 61 -1.39 -5.92 9.75
CA ASP A 61 -2.36 -5.39 10.71
C ASP A 61 -1.94 -4.04 11.28
N ARG A 62 -0.63 -3.83 11.51
CA ARG A 62 -0.09 -2.52 11.95
C ARG A 62 -0.25 -1.45 10.87
N CYS A 63 -0.06 -1.81 9.61
CA CYS A 63 -0.32 -0.91 8.48
C CYS A 63 -1.81 -0.54 8.41
N PHE A 64 -2.71 -1.50 8.62
CA PHE A 64 -4.15 -1.24 8.66
C PHE A 64 -4.54 -0.32 9.81
N GLU A 65 -3.93 -0.46 10.98
CA GLU A 65 -4.14 0.44 12.13
C GLU A 65 -3.73 1.89 11.80
N LEU A 66 -2.59 2.08 11.14
CA LEU A 66 -2.15 3.40 10.69
C LEU A 66 -3.11 3.99 9.65
N MET A 67 -3.56 3.20 8.67
CA MET A 67 -4.59 3.65 7.73
C MET A 67 -5.87 4.06 8.45
N ARG A 68 -6.37 3.25 9.39
CA ARG A 68 -7.55 3.56 10.20
C ARG A 68 -7.41 4.85 11.00
N ARG A 69 -6.19 5.17 11.47
CA ARG A 69 -5.90 6.37 12.26
C ARG A 69 -5.86 7.64 11.40
N TYR A 70 -5.26 7.55 10.22
CA TYR A 70 -4.92 8.73 9.43
C TYR A 70 -5.78 8.95 8.19
N ASN A 71 -6.38 7.91 7.63
CA ASN A 71 -7.23 8.02 6.46
C ASN A 71 -8.65 8.47 6.86
N THR A 72 -9.30 9.20 5.98
CA THR A 72 -10.69 9.64 6.12
C THR A 72 -11.57 8.89 5.11
N ARG A 73 -12.88 9.13 5.10
CA ARG A 73 -13.78 8.60 4.06
C ARG A 73 -13.48 9.14 2.66
N HIS A 74 -12.82 10.28 2.57
CA HIS A 74 -12.62 11.01 1.31
C HIS A 74 -11.17 10.99 0.83
N ASP A 75 -10.21 10.75 1.72
CA ASP A 75 -8.78 10.78 1.38
C ASP A 75 -8.00 9.66 2.07
N ALA A 76 -7.10 9.02 1.32
CA ALA A 76 -6.10 8.12 1.84
C ALA A 76 -4.78 8.89 2.03
N HIS A 77 -4.37 9.02 3.29
CA HIS A 77 -3.10 9.62 3.67
C HIS A 77 -1.99 8.57 3.84
N VAL A 78 -2.32 7.43 4.41
CA VAL A 78 -1.43 6.28 4.57
C VAL A 78 -1.82 5.19 3.57
N PHE A 79 -0.83 4.65 2.88
CA PHE A 79 -0.94 3.55 1.94
C PHE A 79 -0.12 2.36 2.42
N THR A 80 -0.61 1.15 2.19
CA THR A 80 0.15 -0.09 2.38
C THR A 80 0.33 -0.84 1.08
N THR A 81 1.37 -1.65 1.01
CA THR A 81 1.72 -2.41 -0.20
C THR A 81 1.21 -3.85 -0.12
N TYR A 82 0.37 -4.21 -1.11
CA TYR A 82 -0.12 -5.57 -1.31
C TYR A 82 0.74 -6.28 -2.37
N GLN A 83 1.37 -7.37 -1.95
CA GLN A 83 2.37 -8.11 -2.73
C GLN A 83 1.71 -9.27 -3.48
N MET A 84 1.23 -9.04 -4.72
CA MET A 84 0.38 -9.96 -5.48
C MET A 84 1.09 -11.23 -5.98
N TYR A 85 2.38 -11.40 -5.73
CA TYR A 85 3.10 -12.67 -5.90
C TYR A 85 2.84 -13.69 -4.78
N ARG A 86 2.11 -13.28 -3.72
CA ARG A 86 1.75 -14.15 -2.59
C ARG A 86 0.33 -14.66 -2.78
N GLU A 87 0.12 -15.96 -2.61
CA GLU A 87 -1.20 -16.63 -2.76
C GLU A 87 -2.29 -15.98 -1.88
N ARG A 88 -1.91 -15.50 -0.69
CA ARG A 88 -2.85 -14.90 0.28
C ARG A 88 -3.14 -13.42 0.05
N ALA A 89 -2.37 -12.74 -0.79
CA ALA A 89 -2.46 -11.29 -0.93
C ALA A 89 -3.84 -10.80 -1.37
N MET A 90 -4.51 -11.52 -2.27
CA MET A 90 -5.88 -11.18 -2.68
C MET A 90 -6.89 -11.31 -1.55
N LYS A 91 -6.77 -12.34 -0.72
CA LYS A 91 -7.65 -12.51 0.45
C LYS A 91 -7.43 -11.39 1.46
N GLU A 92 -6.18 -11.03 1.73
CA GLU A 92 -5.80 -9.94 2.63
C GLU A 92 -6.37 -8.61 2.13
N LEU A 93 -6.18 -8.28 0.85
CA LEU A 93 -6.73 -7.07 0.23
C LEU A 93 -8.27 -7.01 0.35
N LYS A 94 -8.97 -8.08 0.00
CA LYS A 94 -10.44 -8.14 0.09
C LYS A 94 -10.92 -7.98 1.53
N THR A 95 -10.27 -8.64 2.49
CA THR A 95 -10.57 -8.50 3.92
C THR A 95 -10.37 -7.05 4.41
N ASP A 96 -9.29 -6.39 3.99
CA ASP A 96 -9.01 -5.00 4.34
C ASP A 96 -10.05 -4.05 3.73
N ILE A 97 -10.47 -4.28 2.49
CA ILE A 97 -11.54 -3.51 1.83
C ILE A 97 -12.87 -3.65 2.60
N GLU A 98 -13.24 -4.87 2.99
CA GLU A 98 -14.49 -5.17 3.69
C GLU A 98 -14.53 -4.52 5.09
N ARG A 99 -13.43 -4.55 5.83
CA ARG A 99 -13.35 -3.99 7.18
C ARG A 99 -13.09 -2.48 7.23
N ALA A 100 -12.70 -1.84 6.12
CA ALA A 100 -12.38 -0.42 6.10
C ALA A 100 -13.62 0.46 6.13
N THR A 101 -13.75 1.28 7.17
CA THR A 101 -14.76 2.36 7.28
C THR A 101 -14.25 3.71 6.79
N PHE A 102 -13.05 3.71 6.21
CA PHE A 102 -12.28 4.84 5.67
C PHE A 102 -11.82 4.53 4.25
N ARG A 103 -11.24 5.50 3.55
CA ARG A 103 -10.66 5.27 2.22
C ARG A 103 -9.36 4.49 2.33
N LEU A 104 -9.34 3.25 1.85
CA LEU A 104 -8.18 2.38 1.88
C LEU A 104 -7.11 2.88 0.89
N GLY A 105 -5.86 3.04 1.35
CA GLY A 105 -4.71 3.33 0.51
C GLY A 105 -4.00 2.04 0.09
N ALA A 106 -4.15 1.61 -1.17
CA ALA A 106 -3.59 0.36 -1.67
C ALA A 106 -2.51 0.60 -2.73
N ASN A 107 -1.28 0.20 -2.44
CA ASN A 107 -0.21 0.09 -3.43
C ASN A 107 -0.10 -1.35 -3.89
N LEU A 108 -0.31 -1.60 -5.17
CA LEU A 108 -0.26 -2.93 -5.76
C LEU A 108 1.10 -3.18 -6.40
N VAL A 109 1.81 -4.22 -5.95
CA VAL A 109 3.06 -4.67 -6.55
C VAL A 109 2.97 -6.14 -6.98
N ARG A 110 3.67 -6.50 -8.08
CA ARG A 110 3.82 -7.91 -8.45
C ARG A 110 4.79 -8.62 -7.50
N GLY A 111 5.86 -7.95 -7.09
CA GLY A 111 6.95 -8.43 -6.27
C GLY A 111 8.25 -8.57 -7.08
N ALA A 112 9.32 -7.97 -6.56
CA ALA A 112 10.65 -8.04 -7.15
C ALA A 112 11.59 -8.96 -6.36
N ASN A 113 11.34 -9.15 -5.07
CA ASN A 113 12.19 -9.92 -4.17
C ASN A 113 11.51 -11.24 -3.80
N VAL A 114 11.69 -12.23 -4.66
CA VAL A 114 11.29 -13.62 -4.38
C VAL A 114 12.36 -14.24 -3.45
N GLY A 115 12.47 -13.72 -2.23
CA GLY A 115 13.22 -14.37 -1.17
C GLY A 115 12.56 -15.71 -0.80
N ARG A 116 13.20 -16.52 0.05
CA ARG A 116 12.64 -17.78 0.60
C ARG A 116 11.40 -17.47 1.47
N GLN A 117 10.28 -17.17 0.84
CA GLN A 117 8.98 -16.99 1.50
C GLN A 117 8.09 -18.17 1.12
N TYR A 118 7.29 -18.64 2.06
CA TYR A 118 6.27 -19.68 1.81
C TYR A 118 4.99 -19.03 1.24
N GLY A 119 4.25 -19.80 0.42
CA GLY A 119 2.97 -19.37 -0.13
C GLY A 119 3.11 -18.33 -1.23
N LEU A 120 4.08 -18.52 -2.10
CA LEU A 120 4.26 -17.75 -3.33
C LEU A 120 3.66 -18.52 -4.50
N PHE A 121 3.15 -17.80 -5.50
CA PHE A 121 2.78 -18.40 -6.78
C PHE A 121 4.03 -18.95 -7.48
N ASP A 122 3.87 -20.11 -8.11
CA ASP A 122 4.96 -20.80 -8.81
C ASP A 122 5.29 -20.17 -10.16
N THR A 123 4.31 -19.52 -10.80
CA THR A 123 4.45 -18.99 -12.13
C THR A 123 4.15 -17.50 -12.26
N LYS A 124 4.87 -16.85 -13.18
CA LYS A 124 4.59 -15.45 -13.54
C LYS A 124 3.13 -15.25 -13.97
N LYS A 125 2.53 -16.23 -14.65
CA LYS A 125 1.13 -16.16 -15.12
C LYS A 125 0.13 -16.08 -13.97
N GLU A 126 0.37 -16.80 -12.89
CA GLU A 126 -0.46 -16.72 -11.67
C GLU A 126 -0.32 -15.37 -10.99
N VAL A 127 0.90 -14.84 -10.86
CA VAL A 127 1.16 -13.49 -10.35
C VAL A 127 0.47 -12.44 -11.21
N ASP A 128 0.57 -12.53 -12.55
CA ASP A 128 -0.08 -11.60 -13.46
C ASP A 128 -1.60 -11.64 -13.30
N ARG A 129 -2.19 -12.85 -13.14
CA ARG A 129 -3.63 -13.02 -12.89
C ARG A 129 -4.06 -12.38 -11.56
N ALA A 130 -3.35 -12.67 -10.47
CA ALA A 130 -3.65 -12.12 -9.16
C ALA A 130 -3.51 -10.58 -9.16
N TYR A 131 -2.46 -10.05 -9.79
CA TYR A 131 -2.27 -8.61 -9.93
C TYR A 131 -3.41 -7.96 -10.73
N ASN A 132 -3.78 -8.53 -11.87
CA ASN A 132 -4.86 -8.01 -12.72
C ASN A 132 -6.23 -8.09 -12.02
N GLU A 133 -6.49 -9.14 -11.23
CA GLU A 133 -7.68 -9.21 -10.37
C GLU A 133 -7.66 -8.11 -9.29
N ALA A 134 -6.51 -7.86 -8.66
CA ALA A 134 -6.39 -6.79 -7.68
C ALA A 134 -6.62 -5.41 -8.30
N VAL A 135 -6.15 -5.16 -9.52
CA VAL A 135 -6.45 -3.94 -10.29
C VAL A 135 -7.96 -3.77 -10.46
N ASP A 136 -8.66 -4.82 -10.91
CA ASP A 136 -10.11 -4.76 -11.12
C ASP A 136 -10.85 -4.50 -9.81
N VAL A 137 -10.52 -5.22 -8.74
CA VAL A 137 -11.17 -5.07 -7.43
C VAL A 137 -10.95 -3.67 -6.86
N THR A 138 -9.73 -3.16 -6.86
CA THR A 138 -9.44 -1.87 -6.24
C THR A 138 -9.99 -0.69 -7.03
N LEU A 139 -9.92 -0.72 -8.36
CA LEU A 139 -10.41 0.37 -9.21
C LEU A 139 -11.93 0.37 -9.37
N SER A 140 -12.62 -0.76 -9.16
CA SER A 140 -14.08 -0.81 -9.09
C SER A 140 -14.65 -0.46 -7.70
N THR A 141 -13.81 -0.39 -6.67
CA THR A 141 -14.24 -0.15 -5.29
C THR A 141 -14.07 1.32 -4.91
N ARG A 142 -15.19 2.02 -4.68
CA ARG A 142 -15.22 3.47 -4.47
C ARG A 142 -14.38 3.97 -3.28
N ASN A 143 -14.29 3.19 -2.21
CA ASN A 143 -13.55 3.57 -1.00
C ASN A 143 -12.09 3.13 -1.02
N VAL A 144 -11.51 2.82 -2.19
CA VAL A 144 -10.10 2.50 -2.35
C VAL A 144 -9.41 3.57 -3.19
N GLN A 145 -8.26 4.01 -2.75
CA GLN A 145 -7.31 4.80 -3.54
C GLN A 145 -6.12 3.93 -3.90
N THR A 146 -5.91 3.71 -5.20
CA THR A 146 -4.97 2.72 -5.71
C THR A 146 -3.74 3.34 -6.32
N ILE A 147 -2.57 2.78 -6.00
CA ILE A 147 -1.30 3.00 -6.70
C ILE A 147 -0.98 1.71 -7.45
N LEU A 148 -0.69 1.82 -8.74
CA LEU A 148 -0.30 0.70 -9.60
C LEU A 148 1.21 0.76 -9.83
N ALA A 149 1.98 0.03 -9.02
CA ALA A 149 3.43 -0.05 -9.16
C ALA A 149 3.80 -1.17 -10.15
N THR A 150 3.67 -0.89 -11.43
CA THR A 150 3.94 -1.86 -12.50
C THR A 150 4.37 -1.20 -13.80
N HIS A 151 5.20 -1.90 -14.57
CA HIS A 151 5.55 -1.59 -15.96
C HIS A 151 4.84 -2.53 -16.97
N ASN A 152 3.96 -3.42 -16.49
CA ASN A 152 3.27 -4.37 -17.36
C ASN A 152 2.17 -3.64 -18.15
N GLU A 153 2.31 -3.63 -19.47
CA GLU A 153 1.43 -2.93 -20.39
C GLU A 153 -0.03 -3.43 -20.31
N GLU A 154 -0.24 -4.74 -20.22
CA GLU A 154 -1.58 -5.33 -20.12
C GLU A 154 -2.32 -4.79 -18.89
N SER A 155 -1.63 -4.71 -17.73
CA SER A 155 -2.24 -4.19 -16.50
C SER A 155 -2.52 -2.70 -16.57
N LEU A 156 -1.68 -1.92 -17.24
CA LEU A 156 -1.89 -0.49 -17.44
C LEU A 156 -3.06 -0.24 -18.40
N VAL A 157 -3.17 -1.01 -19.50
CA VAL A 157 -4.32 -0.97 -20.42
C VAL A 157 -5.61 -1.36 -19.70
N ARG A 158 -5.57 -2.38 -18.83
CA ARG A 158 -6.71 -2.79 -18.01
C ARG A 158 -7.16 -1.64 -17.08
N ALA A 159 -6.25 -0.99 -16.40
CA ALA A 159 -6.54 0.13 -15.49
C ALA A 159 -7.21 1.32 -16.22
N LYS A 160 -6.75 1.65 -17.43
CA LYS A 160 -7.34 2.73 -18.25
C LYS A 160 -8.83 2.56 -18.56
N ARG A 161 -9.38 1.34 -18.49
CA ARG A 161 -10.82 1.12 -18.69
C ARG A 161 -11.65 1.73 -17.56
N TYR A 162 -11.10 1.80 -16.35
CA TYR A 162 -11.77 2.37 -15.18
C TYR A 162 -11.75 3.91 -15.18
N GLU A 163 -10.72 4.55 -15.75
CA GLU A 163 -10.69 6.00 -15.90
C GLU A 163 -11.84 6.51 -16.77
N ARG A 164 -12.14 5.81 -17.90
CA ARG A 164 -13.20 6.19 -18.83
C ARG A 164 -14.61 6.13 -18.21
N ASN A 165 -14.83 5.26 -17.23
CA ASN A 165 -16.12 5.10 -16.58
C ASN A 165 -16.33 6.07 -15.40
N SER A 166 -15.30 6.81 -15.00
CA SER A 166 -15.38 7.77 -13.89
C SER A 166 -15.89 9.16 -14.31
N TYR A 167 -16.08 9.37 -15.63
CA TYR A 167 -16.54 10.65 -16.22
C TYR A 167 -17.96 10.54 -16.81
N GLN A 168 -18.68 9.45 -16.56
CA GLN A 168 -20.11 9.30 -16.87
C GLN A 168 -20.93 9.34 -15.59
#